data_d798f0fbbbfb6f26bef258732ffc3a5b
#
_entry.id   d798f0fbbbfb6f26bef258732ffc3a5b
#
_cell.length_a   1.000
_cell.length_b   1.000
_cell.length_c   1.000
_cell.angle_alpha   90.00
_cell.angle_beta   90.00
_cell.angle_gamma   90.00
#
_symmetry.space_group_name_H-M   'P 1'
#
loop_
_entity.id
_entity.type
_entity.pdbx_description
1 polymer ?
#
loop_
_entity_poly.entity_id
_entity_poly.type
_entity_poly.pdbx_seq_one_letter_code
_entity_poly.pdbx_strand_id
1 'polypeptide(L)'
;MTSWPILFVTWFLPIFGAALVYLLARGGDEAADRTARWIALWTTLITFAVSLILVWRFDPTQTDFQFVEKTSWLASGITYHMGVDGISLPFVILTTALMPFCIIASWRAITSRMREYMIAFLLLESLMVGTFCALDLVLFYLFFEGGLIPMFLIIGVWGGPRRVYASFKFFLYTLLGSVLMLLAIMALYWNGNTTDIPTLMHTNVPRNLQTWAWLAFFASFAVKMPMWPVHTWLPDAHVEAPTAGSVILAAILLKMGGYGFLRFSLPMFPLASYDFTPLIYVLSVMAIIYTSLVALMQEDMKKLIAYSSVAHMGFVTMGIFAGTIQGVAGGVFQMISHGIVSGALFLCVGVVYDRMHTREIAAYGGLVDRMPLYAMAFMVFTLANVGLPGTSGFVGEFMTLIGTFKVSVPTAVFATTGVILSAAYALWLYRKIIFGALVKPSLMSIKDLTFREGLTLFPLVALTLLFGIYPNPVLEMSAASVQQLVNNYSTAVTAMKTAALLQ
;
A
#
# COMPACT_ATOMS: atom_id res chain seq x y z
N MET A 1 -21.66 10.36 25.96
CA MET A 1 -22.12 9.13 25.27
C MET A 1 -20.89 8.27 25.12
N THR A 2 -20.83 7.13 25.78
CA THR A 2 -19.75 6.15 25.59
C THR A 2 -19.80 5.72 24.14
N SER A 3 -18.90 6.27 23.35
CA SER A 3 -18.77 5.89 21.94
C SER A 3 -18.36 4.41 21.91
N TRP A 4 -19.12 3.60 21.19
CA TRP A 4 -18.77 2.21 20.97
C TRP A 4 -17.34 2.12 20.40
N PRO A 5 -16.46 1.25 20.92
CA PRO A 5 -15.05 1.20 20.53
C PRO A 5 -14.92 0.57 19.13
N ILE A 6 -15.34 1.33 18.12
CA ILE A 6 -15.46 0.84 16.73
C ILE A 6 -14.10 0.55 16.09
N LEU A 7 -13.06 1.32 16.43
CA LEU A 7 -11.71 1.09 15.91
C LEU A 7 -11.12 -0.17 16.53
N PHE A 8 -11.30 -0.35 17.85
CA PHE A 8 -10.90 -1.59 18.51
C PHE A 8 -11.56 -2.79 17.86
N VAL A 9 -12.89 -2.75 17.63
CA VAL A 9 -13.60 -3.84 16.96
C VAL A 9 -13.05 -4.07 15.56
N THR A 10 -12.78 -3.02 14.79
CA THR A 10 -12.31 -3.16 13.40
C THR A 10 -10.95 -3.86 13.31
N TRP A 11 -9.98 -3.53 14.16
CA TRP A 11 -8.67 -4.17 14.09
C TRP A 11 -8.60 -5.49 14.85
N PHE A 12 -9.44 -5.67 15.90
CA PHE A 12 -9.41 -6.87 16.71
C PHE A 12 -10.22 -8.04 16.12
N LEU A 13 -11.25 -7.74 15.32
CA LEU A 13 -12.14 -8.74 14.74
C LEU A 13 -11.39 -9.80 13.89
N PRO A 14 -10.39 -9.45 13.06
CA PRO A 14 -9.58 -10.45 12.36
C PRO A 14 -8.78 -11.35 13.30
N ILE A 15 -8.29 -10.84 14.44
CA ILE A 15 -7.63 -11.68 15.47
C ILE A 15 -8.62 -12.68 16.06
N PHE A 16 -9.82 -12.23 16.37
CA PHE A 16 -10.88 -13.11 16.84
C PHE A 16 -11.21 -14.21 15.82
N GLY A 17 -11.29 -13.83 14.52
CA GLY A 17 -11.44 -14.77 13.41
C GLY A 17 -10.30 -15.78 13.34
N ALA A 18 -9.05 -15.33 13.51
CA ALA A 18 -7.87 -16.20 13.54
C ALA A 18 -7.95 -17.22 14.71
N ALA A 19 -8.40 -16.76 15.87
CA ALA A 19 -8.63 -17.65 17.02
C ALA A 19 -9.74 -18.68 16.73
N LEU A 20 -10.83 -18.29 16.08
CA LEU A 20 -11.88 -19.22 15.63
C LEU A 20 -11.35 -20.24 14.63
N VAL A 21 -10.55 -19.83 13.65
CA VAL A 21 -9.89 -20.76 12.70
C VAL A 21 -9.00 -21.74 13.47
N TYR A 22 -8.22 -21.26 14.44
CA TYR A 22 -7.36 -22.10 15.26
C TYR A 22 -8.13 -23.13 16.08
N LEU A 23 -9.27 -22.75 16.64
CA LEU A 23 -10.08 -23.60 17.51
C LEU A 23 -10.98 -24.60 16.75
N LEU A 24 -11.58 -24.15 15.64
CA LEU A 24 -12.64 -24.90 14.96
C LEU A 24 -12.12 -25.70 13.75
N ALA A 25 -11.09 -25.25 13.06
CA ALA A 25 -10.50 -25.94 11.92
C ALA A 25 -9.40 -26.93 12.37
N ARG A 26 -9.76 -27.88 13.23
CA ARG A 26 -8.85 -28.92 13.73
C ARG A 26 -9.01 -30.21 12.92
N GLY A 27 -7.92 -30.97 12.72
CA GLY A 27 -7.97 -32.29 12.11
C GLY A 27 -7.07 -32.47 10.89
N GLY A 28 -6.76 -31.40 10.13
CA GLY A 28 -5.91 -31.49 8.93
C GLY A 28 -6.57 -32.19 7.74
N ASP A 29 -7.88 -32.39 7.77
CA ASP A 29 -8.70 -32.95 6.71
C ASP A 29 -9.32 -31.86 5.82
N GLU A 30 -9.94 -32.27 4.72
CA GLU A 30 -10.58 -31.35 3.78
C GLU A 30 -11.72 -30.54 4.43
N ALA A 31 -12.41 -31.12 5.43
CA ALA A 31 -13.47 -30.47 6.16
C ALA A 31 -12.94 -29.32 7.03
N ALA A 32 -11.79 -29.52 7.69
CA ALA A 32 -11.09 -28.48 8.45
C ALA A 32 -10.60 -27.34 7.54
N ASP A 33 -10.01 -27.67 6.39
CA ASP A 33 -9.58 -26.68 5.39
C ASP A 33 -10.76 -25.86 4.86
N ARG A 34 -11.88 -26.48 4.58
CA ARG A 34 -13.12 -25.80 4.16
C ARG A 34 -13.63 -24.88 5.26
N THR A 35 -13.63 -25.34 6.51
CA THR A 35 -14.03 -24.55 7.68
C THR A 35 -13.12 -23.32 7.83
N ALA A 36 -11.81 -23.48 7.72
CA ALA A 36 -10.85 -22.39 7.80
C ALA A 36 -11.13 -21.30 6.74
N ARG A 37 -11.36 -21.70 5.49
CA ARG A 37 -11.70 -20.79 4.38
C ARG A 37 -12.96 -19.98 4.64
N TRP A 38 -14.04 -20.65 5.11
CA TRP A 38 -15.30 -19.97 5.39
C TRP A 38 -15.23 -19.03 6.56
N ILE A 39 -14.58 -19.43 7.67
CA ILE A 39 -14.39 -18.54 8.82
C ILE A 39 -13.58 -17.31 8.39
N ALA A 40 -12.48 -17.49 7.67
CA ALA A 40 -11.66 -16.37 7.20
C ALA A 40 -12.45 -15.43 6.28
N LEU A 41 -13.22 -15.97 5.33
CA LEU A 41 -14.03 -15.16 4.42
C LEU A 41 -15.10 -14.36 5.17
N TRP A 42 -15.87 -14.99 6.07
CA TRP A 42 -16.89 -14.28 6.84
C TRP A 42 -16.27 -13.24 7.77
N THR A 43 -15.14 -13.55 8.41
CA THR A 43 -14.42 -12.58 9.26
C THR A 43 -14.03 -11.35 8.46
N THR A 44 -13.37 -11.52 7.31
CA THR A 44 -12.96 -10.39 6.48
C THR A 44 -14.14 -9.59 5.93
N LEU A 45 -15.25 -10.24 5.55
CA LEU A 45 -16.47 -9.56 5.12
C LEU A 45 -17.13 -8.75 6.25
N ILE A 46 -17.19 -9.32 7.46
CA ILE A 46 -17.74 -8.62 8.63
C ILE A 46 -16.81 -7.44 9.00
N THR A 47 -15.50 -7.63 8.98
CA THR A 47 -14.53 -6.54 9.23
C THR A 47 -14.71 -5.42 8.22
N PHE A 48 -14.88 -5.74 6.94
CA PHE A 48 -15.19 -4.74 5.92
C PHE A 48 -16.52 -4.03 6.19
N ALA A 49 -17.59 -4.77 6.52
CA ALA A 49 -18.88 -4.17 6.85
C ALA A 49 -18.79 -3.23 8.07
N VAL A 50 -18.03 -3.61 9.11
CA VAL A 50 -17.78 -2.73 10.28
C VAL A 50 -17.01 -1.49 9.86
N SER A 51 -15.99 -1.61 9.00
CA SER A 51 -15.22 -0.47 8.52
C SER A 51 -16.06 0.51 7.69
N LEU A 52 -17.10 0.05 6.99
CA LEU A 52 -18.03 0.94 6.27
C LEU A 52 -18.87 1.81 7.22
N ILE A 53 -19.09 1.38 8.48
CA ILE A 53 -19.74 2.22 9.48
C ILE A 53 -18.86 3.44 9.83
N LEU A 54 -17.53 3.28 9.79
CA LEU A 54 -16.61 4.42 9.95
C LEU A 54 -16.84 5.45 8.83
N VAL A 55 -16.93 5.01 7.57
CA VAL A 55 -17.19 5.91 6.43
C VAL A 55 -18.53 6.62 6.57
N TRP A 56 -19.58 5.90 6.96
CA TRP A 56 -20.91 6.47 7.10
C TRP A 56 -21.01 7.53 8.19
N ARG A 57 -20.23 7.40 9.27
CA ARG A 57 -20.22 8.32 10.41
C ARG A 57 -19.11 9.36 10.37
N PHE A 58 -18.21 9.25 9.40
CA PHE A 58 -17.08 10.15 9.26
C PHE A 58 -17.53 11.53 8.78
N ASP A 59 -17.08 12.58 9.43
CA ASP A 59 -17.30 13.97 9.02
C ASP A 59 -16.06 14.47 8.23
N PRO A 60 -16.15 14.60 6.91
CA PRO A 60 -15.02 15.02 6.07
C PRO A 60 -14.63 16.49 6.26
N THR A 61 -15.42 17.28 6.97
CA THR A 61 -15.14 18.70 7.23
C THR A 61 -14.26 18.93 8.47
N GLN A 62 -14.17 17.94 9.35
CA GLN A 62 -13.35 18.02 10.55
C GLN A 62 -11.88 17.71 10.24
N THR A 63 -11.00 18.49 10.84
CA THR A 63 -9.54 18.32 10.72
C THR A 63 -8.95 17.44 11.81
N ASP A 64 -9.64 17.32 12.96
CA ASP A 64 -9.21 16.54 14.11
C ASP A 64 -9.44 15.04 13.89
N PHE A 65 -8.72 14.23 14.67
CA PHE A 65 -8.93 12.78 14.67
C PHE A 65 -10.30 12.42 15.18
N GLN A 66 -10.98 11.51 14.48
CA GLN A 66 -12.32 11.03 14.82
C GLN A 66 -12.27 9.60 15.35
N PHE A 67 -13.35 9.18 16.02
CA PHE A 67 -13.46 7.86 16.67
C PHE A 67 -12.33 7.57 17.66
N VAL A 68 -11.86 8.61 18.36
CA VAL A 68 -10.69 8.51 19.24
C VAL A 68 -10.99 7.57 20.43
N GLU A 69 -10.10 6.58 20.57
CA GLU A 69 -10.07 5.63 21.67
C GLU A 69 -8.73 5.78 22.40
N LYS A 70 -8.73 6.28 23.62
CA LYS A 70 -7.51 6.55 24.39
C LYS A 70 -7.60 6.00 25.79
N THR A 71 -6.60 5.20 26.18
CA THR A 71 -6.42 4.69 27.55
C THR A 71 -4.95 4.56 27.86
N SER A 72 -4.58 4.61 29.15
CA SER A 72 -3.22 4.33 29.59
C SER A 72 -2.85 2.87 29.32
N TRP A 73 -1.62 2.60 28.90
CA TRP A 73 -1.21 1.25 28.53
C TRP A 73 0.03 0.77 29.29
N LEU A 74 1.26 0.99 28.81
CA LEU A 74 2.46 0.33 29.34
C LEU A 74 3.16 1.12 30.44
N ALA A 75 3.37 2.42 30.26
CA ALA A 75 4.13 3.28 31.17
C ALA A 75 3.63 4.72 31.07
N SER A 76 4.18 5.59 31.92
CA SER A 76 3.92 7.02 31.82
C SER A 76 4.29 7.55 30.44
N GLY A 77 3.32 8.13 29.73
CA GLY A 77 3.50 8.70 28.41
C GLY A 77 3.33 7.74 27.23
N ILE A 78 3.07 6.42 27.45
CA ILE A 78 2.76 5.43 26.42
C ILE A 78 1.31 5.01 26.56
N THR A 79 0.51 5.26 25.51
CA THR A 79 -0.94 5.07 25.56
C THR A 79 -1.44 4.14 24.46
N TYR A 80 -2.51 3.37 24.76
CA TYR A 80 -3.35 2.86 23.70
C TYR A 80 -4.18 4.04 23.20
N HIS A 81 -3.75 4.61 22.08
CA HIS A 81 -4.40 5.74 21.47
C HIS A 81 -4.64 5.44 20.00
N MET A 82 -5.91 5.37 19.62
CA MET A 82 -6.34 5.14 18.25
C MET A 82 -7.28 6.24 17.79
N GLY A 83 -7.24 6.52 16.50
CA GLY A 83 -8.13 7.46 15.84
C GLY A 83 -7.90 7.44 14.35
N VAL A 84 -8.83 7.98 13.59
CA VAL A 84 -8.71 8.13 12.14
C VAL A 84 -9.02 9.56 11.73
N ASP A 85 -8.41 9.95 10.62
CA ASP A 85 -8.68 11.20 9.92
C ASP A 85 -8.90 10.95 8.42
N GLY A 86 -9.08 12.01 7.65
CA GLY A 86 -9.29 11.89 6.22
C GLY A 86 -8.12 11.30 5.43
N ILE A 87 -6.91 11.26 6.01
CA ILE A 87 -5.75 10.61 5.38
C ILE A 87 -5.72 9.12 5.69
N SER A 88 -5.98 8.71 6.94
CA SER A 88 -5.87 7.30 7.36
C SER A 88 -7.08 6.45 6.99
N LEU A 89 -8.30 6.99 7.05
CA LEU A 89 -9.52 6.24 6.80
C LEU A 89 -9.57 5.58 5.42
N PRO A 90 -9.18 6.22 4.30
CA PRO A 90 -9.13 5.56 2.99
C PRO A 90 -8.25 4.30 2.95
N PHE A 91 -7.14 4.28 3.70
CA PHE A 91 -6.26 3.10 3.78
C PHE A 91 -6.86 1.99 4.63
N VAL A 92 -7.58 2.31 5.69
CA VAL A 92 -8.35 1.33 6.48
C VAL A 92 -9.38 0.64 5.59
N ILE A 93 -10.14 1.42 4.81
CA ILE A 93 -11.15 0.87 3.89
C ILE A 93 -10.51 0.06 2.78
N LEU A 94 -9.43 0.53 2.17
CA LEU A 94 -8.70 -0.21 1.16
C LEU A 94 -8.23 -1.58 1.68
N THR A 95 -7.70 -1.60 2.92
CA THR A 95 -7.23 -2.82 3.57
C THR A 95 -8.37 -3.82 3.74
N THR A 96 -9.45 -3.41 4.41
CA THR A 96 -10.59 -4.29 4.71
C THR A 96 -11.36 -4.72 3.46
N ALA A 97 -11.41 -3.87 2.41
CA ALA A 97 -12.05 -4.19 1.14
C ALA A 97 -11.28 -5.24 0.31
N LEU A 98 -9.95 -5.22 0.35
CA LEU A 98 -9.13 -6.14 -0.46
C LEU A 98 -8.97 -7.53 0.19
N MET A 99 -9.10 -7.64 1.51
CA MET A 99 -8.90 -8.91 2.21
C MET A 99 -9.87 -10.02 1.75
N PRO A 100 -11.18 -9.80 1.60
CA PRO A 100 -12.07 -10.82 1.07
C PRO A 100 -11.64 -11.34 -0.31
N PHE A 101 -11.17 -10.46 -1.21
CA PHE A 101 -10.67 -10.86 -2.54
C PHE A 101 -9.42 -11.73 -2.43
N CYS A 102 -8.53 -11.44 -1.48
CA CYS A 102 -7.35 -12.26 -1.22
C CYS A 102 -7.73 -13.66 -0.71
N ILE A 103 -8.71 -13.78 0.19
CA ILE A 103 -9.21 -15.07 0.67
C ILE A 103 -9.84 -15.86 -0.48
N ILE A 104 -10.68 -15.22 -1.30
CA ILE A 104 -11.33 -15.85 -2.47
C ILE A 104 -10.28 -16.29 -3.51
N ALA A 105 -9.28 -15.46 -3.80
CA ALA A 105 -8.20 -15.80 -4.73
C ALA A 105 -7.38 -16.99 -4.26
N SER A 106 -7.16 -17.12 -2.94
CA SER A 106 -6.39 -18.23 -2.34
C SER A 106 -7.16 -19.55 -2.25
N TRP A 107 -8.47 -19.57 -2.56
CA TRP A 107 -9.37 -20.68 -2.27
C TRP A 107 -8.93 -22.04 -2.85
N ARG A 108 -8.34 -22.03 -4.05
CA ARG A 108 -7.83 -23.23 -4.74
C ARG A 108 -6.32 -23.21 -4.93
N ALA A 109 -5.71 -22.02 -4.92
CA ALA A 109 -4.28 -21.87 -5.15
C ALA A 109 -3.43 -22.45 -4.00
N ILE A 110 -3.96 -22.45 -2.78
CA ILE A 110 -3.28 -22.98 -1.60
C ILE A 110 -3.88 -24.35 -1.27
N THR A 111 -3.02 -25.38 -1.24
CA THR A 111 -3.39 -26.78 -1.03
C THR A 111 -2.78 -27.40 0.22
N SER A 112 -1.83 -26.71 0.86
CA SER A 112 -1.14 -27.21 2.04
C SER A 112 -1.19 -26.22 3.19
N ARG A 113 -1.38 -26.70 4.42
CA ARG A 113 -1.37 -25.90 5.64
C ARG A 113 -2.36 -24.73 5.59
N MET A 114 -3.56 -24.99 5.07
CA MET A 114 -4.59 -23.97 4.81
C MET A 114 -4.98 -23.20 6.08
N ARG A 115 -5.07 -23.88 7.21
CA ARG A 115 -5.41 -23.31 8.50
C ARG A 115 -4.44 -22.20 8.90
N GLU A 116 -3.15 -22.50 8.86
CA GLU A 116 -2.07 -21.55 9.20
C GLU A 116 -2.01 -20.37 8.23
N TYR A 117 -2.28 -20.64 6.94
CA TYR A 117 -2.36 -19.60 5.93
C TYR A 117 -3.47 -18.60 6.21
N MET A 118 -4.69 -19.08 6.52
CA MET A 118 -5.81 -18.20 6.84
C MET A 118 -5.59 -17.42 8.14
N ILE A 119 -4.98 -18.03 9.15
CA ILE A 119 -4.58 -17.34 10.39
C ILE A 119 -3.57 -16.22 10.07
N ALA A 120 -2.54 -16.48 9.25
CA ALA A 120 -1.54 -15.50 8.89
C ALA A 120 -2.16 -14.30 8.15
N PHE A 121 -3.13 -14.53 7.24
CA PHE A 121 -3.84 -13.45 6.54
C PHE A 121 -4.71 -12.61 7.47
N LEU A 122 -5.46 -13.23 8.38
CA LEU A 122 -6.29 -12.53 9.35
C LEU A 122 -5.45 -11.71 10.35
N LEU A 123 -4.34 -12.26 10.83
CA LEU A 123 -3.40 -11.50 11.67
C LEU A 123 -2.80 -10.32 10.91
N LEU A 124 -2.44 -10.53 9.64
CA LEU A 124 -1.91 -9.47 8.79
C LEU A 124 -2.92 -8.34 8.60
N GLU A 125 -4.20 -8.65 8.34
CA GLU A 125 -5.28 -7.67 8.24
C GLU A 125 -5.37 -6.79 9.48
N SER A 126 -5.41 -7.43 10.66
CA SER A 126 -5.45 -6.74 11.94
C SER A 126 -4.28 -5.76 12.11
N LEU A 127 -3.07 -6.21 11.84
CA LEU A 127 -1.86 -5.42 12.01
C LEU A 127 -1.80 -4.25 11.01
N MET A 128 -2.27 -4.43 9.79
CA MET A 128 -2.38 -3.36 8.79
C MET A 128 -3.41 -2.29 9.20
N VAL A 129 -4.60 -2.70 9.62
CA VAL A 129 -5.63 -1.77 10.11
C VAL A 129 -5.12 -1.01 11.33
N GLY A 130 -4.51 -1.72 12.29
CA GLY A 130 -3.92 -1.11 13.48
C GLY A 130 -2.86 -0.05 13.16
N THR A 131 -2.02 -0.29 12.14
CA THR A 131 -1.00 0.68 11.69
C THR A 131 -1.61 2.02 11.25
N PHE A 132 -2.71 1.98 10.49
CA PHE A 132 -3.37 3.20 10.00
C PHE A 132 -4.22 3.91 11.08
N CYS A 133 -4.58 3.22 12.14
CA CYS A 133 -5.39 3.78 13.23
C CYS A 133 -4.55 4.26 14.43
N ALA A 134 -3.28 3.85 14.55
CA ALA A 134 -2.46 4.15 15.72
C ALA A 134 -2.08 5.63 15.80
N LEU A 135 -2.34 6.24 16.97
CA LEU A 135 -2.00 7.61 17.33
C LEU A 135 -0.97 7.70 18.47
N ASP A 136 -0.28 6.62 18.76
CA ASP A 136 0.88 6.54 19.66
C ASP A 136 2.05 5.91 18.88
N LEU A 137 3.26 6.46 18.99
CA LEU A 137 4.43 6.02 18.23
C LEU A 137 4.83 4.57 18.55
N VAL A 138 4.73 4.15 19.81
CA VAL A 138 5.05 2.77 20.22
C VAL A 138 3.99 1.82 19.69
N LEU A 139 2.72 2.20 19.78
CA LEU A 139 1.61 1.42 19.22
C LEU A 139 1.70 1.31 17.70
N PHE A 140 2.01 2.42 17.01
CA PHE A 140 2.27 2.41 15.57
C PHE A 140 3.42 1.46 15.21
N TYR A 141 4.55 1.56 15.91
CA TYR A 141 5.71 0.71 15.69
C TYR A 141 5.37 -0.78 15.83
N LEU A 142 4.62 -1.12 16.88
CA LEU A 142 4.19 -2.50 17.14
C LEU A 142 3.36 -3.06 15.98
N PHE A 143 2.38 -2.31 15.49
CA PHE A 143 1.55 -2.76 14.36
C PHE A 143 2.34 -2.77 13.04
N PHE A 144 3.14 -1.75 12.79
CA PHE A 144 3.94 -1.59 11.58
C PHE A 144 4.96 -2.71 11.41
N GLU A 145 5.67 -3.07 12.48
CA GLU A 145 6.64 -4.17 12.49
C GLU A 145 5.97 -5.53 12.67
N GLY A 146 4.91 -5.60 13.45
CA GLY A 146 4.16 -6.85 13.64
C GLY A 146 3.71 -7.45 12.33
N GLY A 147 3.32 -6.63 11.36
CA GLY A 147 2.91 -7.07 10.02
C GLY A 147 3.99 -7.79 9.21
N LEU A 148 5.28 -7.63 9.57
CA LEU A 148 6.36 -8.35 8.90
C LEU A 148 6.32 -9.85 9.16
N ILE A 149 5.93 -10.28 10.36
CA ILE A 149 5.94 -11.69 10.76
C ILE A 149 4.95 -12.52 9.93
N PRO A 150 3.66 -12.18 9.84
CA PRO A 150 2.74 -12.93 8.98
C PRO A 150 3.17 -12.90 7.50
N MET A 151 3.65 -11.77 6.97
CA MET A 151 4.09 -11.69 5.58
C MET A 151 5.35 -12.51 5.32
N PHE A 152 6.32 -12.51 6.24
CA PHE A 152 7.50 -13.38 6.19
C PHE A 152 7.09 -14.86 6.11
N LEU A 153 6.10 -15.29 6.93
CA LEU A 153 5.58 -16.65 6.91
C LEU A 153 4.84 -16.95 5.60
N ILE A 154 4.01 -16.02 5.11
CA ILE A 154 3.27 -16.18 3.85
C ILE A 154 4.23 -16.40 2.67
N ILE A 155 5.30 -15.62 2.59
CA ILE A 155 6.32 -15.79 1.55
C ILE A 155 7.15 -17.06 1.78
N GLY A 156 7.63 -17.27 3.01
CA GLY A 156 8.60 -18.32 3.32
C GLY A 156 8.03 -19.74 3.34
N VAL A 157 6.73 -19.89 3.64
CA VAL A 157 6.07 -21.21 3.73
C VAL A 157 5.36 -21.57 2.43
N TRP A 158 4.57 -20.64 1.85
CA TRP A 158 3.72 -20.88 0.67
C TRP A 158 4.27 -20.28 -0.63
N GLY A 159 5.46 -19.72 -0.59
CA GLY A 159 6.13 -19.14 -1.75
C GLY A 159 6.74 -20.15 -2.70
N GLY A 160 7.35 -19.64 -3.78
CA GLY A 160 7.99 -20.38 -4.85
C GLY A 160 9.35 -21.03 -4.46
N PRO A 161 10.13 -21.42 -5.46
CA PRO A 161 11.38 -22.18 -5.21
C PRO A 161 12.42 -21.44 -4.36
N ARG A 162 12.55 -20.11 -4.52
CA ARG A 162 13.50 -19.27 -3.76
C ARG A 162 12.87 -18.53 -2.58
N ARG A 163 11.74 -19.04 -2.07
CA ARG A 163 10.93 -18.41 -0.99
C ARG A 163 11.73 -18.06 0.26
N VAL A 164 12.67 -18.91 0.66
CA VAL A 164 13.50 -18.67 1.86
C VAL A 164 14.38 -17.42 1.66
N TYR A 165 15.08 -17.33 0.54
CA TYR A 165 15.88 -16.16 0.21
C TYR A 165 15.03 -14.88 0.15
N ALA A 166 13.90 -14.92 -0.54
CA ALA A 166 13.02 -13.76 -0.71
C ALA A 166 12.40 -13.31 0.62
N SER A 167 11.96 -14.23 1.47
CA SER A 167 11.38 -13.91 2.77
C SER A 167 12.42 -13.29 3.73
N PHE A 168 13.63 -13.85 3.80
CA PHE A 168 14.71 -13.27 4.60
C PHE A 168 15.17 -11.91 4.06
N LYS A 169 15.28 -11.75 2.74
CA LYS A 169 15.63 -10.45 2.14
C LYS A 169 14.58 -9.40 2.48
N PHE A 170 13.29 -9.71 2.31
CA PHE A 170 12.19 -8.83 2.71
C PHE A 170 12.28 -8.46 4.18
N PHE A 171 12.41 -9.45 5.07
CA PHE A 171 12.42 -9.24 6.51
C PHE A 171 13.62 -8.39 6.96
N LEU A 172 14.84 -8.74 6.52
CA LEU A 172 16.05 -8.03 6.94
C LEU A 172 16.12 -6.59 6.41
N TYR A 173 15.69 -6.35 5.15
CA TYR A 173 15.61 -4.99 4.60
C TYR A 173 14.68 -4.10 5.41
N THR A 174 13.49 -4.60 5.70
CA THR A 174 12.47 -3.83 6.42
C THR A 174 12.86 -3.64 7.88
N LEU A 175 13.35 -4.69 8.55
CA LEU A 175 13.79 -4.62 9.94
C LEU A 175 14.94 -3.62 10.14
N LEU A 176 15.93 -3.59 9.23
CA LEU A 176 17.06 -2.67 9.34
C LEU A 176 16.59 -1.21 9.32
N GLY A 177 15.68 -0.87 8.43
CA GLY A 177 15.10 0.47 8.37
C GLY A 177 14.31 0.82 9.64
N SER A 178 13.50 -0.11 10.12
CA SER A 178 12.61 0.15 11.26
C SER A 178 13.32 0.20 12.61
N VAL A 179 14.45 -0.49 12.78
CA VAL A 179 15.30 -0.33 13.99
C VAL A 179 15.81 1.10 14.11
N LEU A 180 16.19 1.74 12.99
CA LEU A 180 16.58 3.15 13.02
C LEU A 180 15.41 4.05 13.44
N MET A 181 14.19 3.77 12.95
CA MET A 181 12.99 4.48 13.38
C MET A 181 12.73 4.31 14.88
N LEU A 182 12.94 3.12 15.45
CA LEU A 182 12.79 2.87 16.87
C LEU A 182 13.73 3.75 17.71
N LEU A 183 14.98 3.92 17.28
CA LEU A 183 15.94 4.82 17.95
C LEU A 183 15.45 6.27 17.92
N ALA A 184 14.86 6.71 16.80
CA ALA A 184 14.27 8.03 16.70
C ALA A 184 13.03 8.20 17.60
N ILE A 185 12.19 7.18 17.72
CA ILE A 185 11.04 7.16 18.64
C ILE A 185 11.52 7.33 20.09
N MET A 186 12.59 6.63 20.50
CA MET A 186 13.19 6.79 21.83
C MET A 186 13.69 8.23 22.05
N ALA A 187 14.38 8.80 21.07
CA ALA A 187 14.87 10.17 21.16
C ALA A 187 13.74 11.20 21.26
N LEU A 188 12.65 11.01 20.52
CA LEU A 188 11.45 11.86 20.61
C LEU A 188 10.74 11.73 21.97
N TYR A 189 10.68 10.52 22.52
CA TYR A 189 10.15 10.30 23.86
C TYR A 189 10.96 11.07 24.93
N TRP A 190 12.29 11.02 24.86
CA TRP A 190 13.13 11.79 25.80
C TRP A 190 13.01 13.31 25.63
N ASN A 191 12.72 13.78 24.41
CA ASN A 191 12.51 15.22 24.18
C ASN A 191 11.14 15.70 24.64
N GLY A 192 10.09 14.90 24.45
CA GLY A 192 8.68 15.29 24.69
C GLY A 192 8.03 14.63 25.90
N ASN A 193 8.69 13.65 26.57
CA ASN A 193 8.15 12.82 27.63
C ASN A 193 6.83 12.12 27.29
N THR A 194 6.59 11.91 25.99
CA THR A 194 5.38 11.26 25.48
C THR A 194 5.65 10.60 24.13
N THR A 195 4.87 9.56 23.80
CA THR A 195 4.83 8.95 22.46
C THR A 195 3.53 9.28 21.73
N ASP A 196 2.66 10.09 22.31
CA ASP A 196 1.39 10.51 21.75
C ASP A 196 1.60 11.38 20.50
N ILE A 197 1.17 10.88 19.34
CA ILE A 197 1.43 11.50 18.03
C ILE A 197 0.82 12.90 17.93
N PRO A 198 -0.47 13.13 18.28
CA PRO A 198 -1.04 14.47 18.24
C PRO A 198 -0.27 15.47 19.09
N THR A 199 0.17 15.07 20.27
CA THR A 199 0.97 15.92 21.16
C THR A 199 2.35 16.23 20.55
N LEU A 200 3.01 15.22 19.98
CA LEU A 200 4.33 15.40 19.35
C LEU A 200 4.30 16.28 18.10
N MET A 201 3.20 16.29 17.35
CA MET A 201 3.02 17.18 16.19
C MET A 201 3.06 18.68 16.58
N HIS A 202 2.72 18.98 17.82
CA HIS A 202 2.73 20.35 18.36
C HIS A 202 3.94 20.62 19.28
N THR A 203 4.77 19.62 19.55
CA THR A 203 5.98 19.77 20.36
C THR A 203 7.10 20.38 19.53
N ASN A 204 7.81 21.36 20.11
CA ASN A 204 8.96 21.94 19.45
C ASN A 204 10.15 20.95 19.51
N VAL A 205 10.46 20.36 18.37
CA VAL A 205 11.60 19.46 18.22
C VAL A 205 12.81 20.27 17.75
N PRO A 206 13.95 20.27 18.47
CA PRO A 206 15.15 20.99 18.07
C PRO A 206 15.60 20.61 16.66
N ARG A 207 16.08 21.57 15.85
CA ARG A 207 16.40 21.35 14.43
C ARG A 207 17.38 20.18 14.20
N ASN A 208 18.40 20.07 15.06
CA ASN A 208 19.34 18.95 14.96
C ASN A 208 18.64 17.60 15.19
N LEU A 209 17.77 17.51 16.17
CA LEU A 209 16.99 16.29 16.42
C LEU A 209 16.00 16.02 15.28
N GLN A 210 15.36 17.05 14.69
CA GLN A 210 14.52 16.88 13.50
C GLN A 210 15.30 16.21 12.35
N THR A 211 16.53 16.65 12.07
CA THR A 211 17.36 16.10 10.99
C THR A 211 17.65 14.62 11.20
N TRP A 212 18.10 14.23 12.38
CA TRP A 212 18.44 12.82 12.66
C TRP A 212 17.20 11.93 12.76
N ALA A 213 16.15 12.42 13.40
CA ALA A 213 14.89 11.69 13.49
C ALA A 213 14.26 11.52 12.09
N TRP A 214 14.27 12.58 11.28
CA TRP A 214 13.79 12.51 9.90
C TRP A 214 14.55 11.46 9.07
N LEU A 215 15.89 11.44 9.13
CA LEU A 215 16.71 10.43 8.43
C LEU A 215 16.40 9.01 8.90
N ALA A 216 16.18 8.80 10.18
CA ALA A 216 15.84 7.51 10.74
C ALA A 216 14.43 7.03 10.31
N PHE A 217 13.44 7.90 10.37
CA PHE A 217 12.09 7.62 9.83
C PHE A 217 12.11 7.43 8.31
N PHE A 218 12.89 8.28 7.60
CA PHE A 218 13.08 8.14 6.16
C PHE A 218 13.66 6.77 5.78
N ALA A 219 14.67 6.28 6.48
CA ALA A 219 15.24 4.96 6.23
C ALA A 219 14.18 3.85 6.32
N SER A 220 13.31 3.91 7.33
CA SER A 220 12.21 2.95 7.50
C SER A 220 11.17 3.05 6.36
N PHE A 221 10.70 4.27 6.08
CA PHE A 221 9.65 4.47 5.10
C PHE A 221 10.13 4.30 3.66
N ALA A 222 11.38 4.69 3.35
CA ALA A 222 11.98 4.50 2.03
C ALA A 222 12.16 3.01 1.69
N VAL A 223 12.51 2.19 2.67
CA VAL A 223 12.55 0.73 2.46
C VAL A 223 11.15 0.18 2.25
N LYS A 224 10.18 0.56 3.10
CA LYS A 224 8.80 0.06 3.04
C LYS A 224 8.09 0.48 1.76
N MET A 225 8.29 1.73 1.30
CA MET A 225 7.70 2.31 0.09
C MET A 225 8.53 2.06 -1.18
N PRO A 226 9.38 1.10 -1.20
CA PRO A 226 10.54 0.75 -2.01
C PRO A 226 11.10 1.90 -2.86
N MET A 227 11.62 2.93 -2.22
CA MET A 227 12.31 4.01 -2.93
C MET A 227 13.63 3.52 -3.53
N TRP A 228 14.01 4.06 -4.68
CA TRP A 228 15.36 3.83 -5.19
C TRP A 228 16.39 4.46 -4.23
N PRO A 229 17.51 3.79 -3.88
CA PRO A 229 18.01 2.48 -4.34
C PRO A 229 17.61 1.28 -3.45
N VAL A 230 16.85 1.48 -2.36
CA VAL A 230 16.51 0.44 -1.38
C VAL A 230 15.28 -0.41 -1.74
N HIS A 231 14.98 -0.54 -3.03
CA HIS A 231 13.78 -1.19 -3.57
C HIS A 231 13.96 -2.66 -3.96
N THR A 232 15.19 -3.17 -3.97
CA THR A 232 15.53 -4.47 -4.61
C THR A 232 14.92 -5.69 -3.94
N TRP A 233 14.43 -5.56 -2.72
CA TRP A 233 13.72 -6.62 -2.03
C TRP A 233 12.32 -6.88 -2.61
N LEU A 234 11.68 -5.86 -3.17
CA LEU A 234 10.28 -5.91 -3.60
C LEU A 234 10.06 -6.88 -4.78
N PRO A 235 10.81 -6.83 -5.90
CA PRO A 235 10.64 -7.77 -6.99
C PRO A 235 10.86 -9.22 -6.56
N ASP A 236 11.86 -9.49 -5.72
CA ASP A 236 12.13 -10.84 -5.22
C ASP A 236 10.99 -11.36 -4.33
N ALA A 237 10.48 -10.51 -3.42
CA ALA A 237 9.34 -10.86 -2.57
C ALA A 237 8.08 -11.15 -3.40
N HIS A 238 7.75 -10.32 -4.41
CA HIS A 238 6.59 -10.52 -5.27
C HIS A 238 6.66 -11.77 -6.12
N VAL A 239 7.83 -12.07 -6.67
CA VAL A 239 8.02 -13.25 -7.51
C VAL A 239 7.75 -14.53 -6.73
N GLU A 240 8.24 -14.58 -5.51
CA GLU A 240 8.12 -15.78 -4.69
C GLU A 240 6.79 -15.87 -3.92
N ALA A 241 6.20 -14.75 -3.51
CA ALA A 241 4.95 -14.74 -2.77
C ALA A 241 3.80 -15.43 -3.53
N PRO A 242 2.88 -16.13 -2.83
CA PRO A 242 1.63 -16.58 -3.43
C PRO A 242 0.83 -15.35 -3.93
N THR A 243 -0.09 -15.55 -4.87
CA THR A 243 -0.81 -14.45 -5.55
C THR A 243 -1.43 -13.46 -4.57
N ALA A 244 -2.19 -13.92 -3.58
CA ALA A 244 -2.81 -13.05 -2.59
C ALA A 244 -1.77 -12.34 -1.69
N GLY A 245 -0.63 -12.98 -1.40
CA GLY A 245 0.50 -12.34 -0.73
C GLY A 245 1.05 -11.18 -1.55
N SER A 246 1.21 -11.36 -2.87
CA SER A 246 1.62 -10.27 -3.77
C SER A 246 0.59 -9.14 -3.83
N VAL A 247 -0.71 -9.45 -3.80
CA VAL A 247 -1.78 -8.45 -3.76
C VAL A 247 -1.63 -7.56 -2.52
N ILE A 248 -1.56 -8.14 -1.34
CA ILE A 248 -1.46 -7.38 -0.09
C ILE A 248 -0.14 -6.62 0.01
N LEU A 249 0.95 -7.23 -0.42
CA LEU A 249 2.26 -6.58 -0.45
C LEU A 249 2.23 -5.30 -1.30
N ALA A 250 1.69 -5.38 -2.53
CA ALA A 250 1.58 -4.24 -3.43
C ALA A 250 0.50 -3.23 -3.02
N ALA A 251 -0.66 -3.71 -2.57
CA ALA A 251 -1.82 -2.86 -2.34
C ALA A 251 -1.74 -2.09 -1.01
N ILE A 252 -1.23 -2.69 0.06
CA ILE A 252 -1.31 -2.12 1.41
C ILE A 252 0.06 -1.88 2.03
N LEU A 253 0.96 -2.88 2.05
CA LEU A 253 2.22 -2.78 2.79
C LEU A 253 3.11 -1.64 2.29
N LEU A 254 3.13 -1.37 0.99
CA LEU A 254 3.84 -0.23 0.41
C LEU A 254 3.29 1.11 0.91
N LYS A 255 1.95 1.21 1.09
CA LYS A 255 1.27 2.44 1.50
C LYS A 255 1.54 2.83 2.94
N MET A 256 1.92 1.88 3.79
CA MET A 256 2.37 2.21 5.14
C MET A 256 3.59 3.14 5.15
N GLY A 257 4.51 3.01 4.17
CA GLY A 257 5.64 3.93 4.04
C GLY A 257 5.19 5.34 3.61
N GLY A 258 4.31 5.44 2.61
CA GLY A 258 3.75 6.73 2.19
C GLY A 258 2.89 7.40 3.26
N TYR A 259 2.10 6.60 3.97
CA TYR A 259 1.37 7.07 5.15
C TYR A 259 2.33 7.58 6.24
N GLY A 260 3.46 6.90 6.43
CA GLY A 260 4.50 7.35 7.36
C GLY A 260 5.06 8.72 7.02
N PHE A 261 5.33 9.01 5.75
CA PHE A 261 5.75 10.34 5.31
C PHE A 261 4.69 11.41 5.61
N LEU A 262 3.41 11.10 5.35
CA LEU A 262 2.30 12.01 5.63
C LEU A 262 2.05 12.22 7.12
N ARG A 263 2.17 11.17 7.93
CA ARG A 263 1.82 11.21 9.36
C ARG A 263 2.95 11.68 10.26
N PHE A 264 4.22 11.44 9.86
CA PHE A 264 5.38 11.73 10.71
C PHE A 264 6.32 12.73 10.07
N SER A 265 6.81 12.48 8.86
CA SER A 265 7.88 13.28 8.28
C SER A 265 7.47 14.73 8.04
N LEU A 266 6.31 14.98 7.43
CA LEU A 266 5.84 16.34 7.15
C LEU A 266 5.38 17.08 8.42
N PRO A 267 4.52 16.50 9.30
CA PRO A 267 3.98 17.27 10.43
C PRO A 267 4.93 17.38 11.63
N MET A 268 5.77 16.35 11.90
CA MET A 268 6.66 16.36 13.06
C MET A 268 8.05 16.94 12.75
N PHE A 269 8.51 16.86 11.50
CA PHE A 269 9.83 17.32 11.07
C PHE A 269 9.74 18.20 9.82
N PRO A 270 8.96 19.29 9.85
CA PRO A 270 8.70 20.11 8.67
C PRO A 270 9.97 20.76 8.09
N LEU A 271 10.90 21.19 8.95
CA LEU A 271 12.13 21.84 8.52
C LEU A 271 13.08 20.85 7.86
N ALA A 272 13.28 19.67 8.45
CA ALA A 272 14.08 18.62 7.84
C ALA A 272 13.42 18.10 6.53
N SER A 273 12.10 17.99 6.49
CA SER A 273 11.39 17.61 5.26
C SER A 273 11.64 18.62 4.14
N TYR A 274 11.67 19.91 4.43
CA TYR A 274 12.01 20.94 3.46
C TYR A 274 13.47 20.82 2.99
N ASP A 275 14.42 20.67 3.91
CA ASP A 275 15.85 20.57 3.61
C ASP A 275 16.16 19.33 2.73
N PHE A 276 15.48 18.21 2.95
CA PHE A 276 15.66 16.96 2.20
C PHE A 276 14.74 16.81 0.98
N THR A 277 13.84 17.75 0.70
CA THR A 277 12.96 17.70 -0.49
C THR A 277 13.75 17.53 -1.80
N PRO A 278 14.88 18.23 -2.05
CA PRO A 278 15.67 18.01 -3.27
C PRO A 278 16.19 16.56 -3.40
N LEU A 279 16.61 15.94 -2.29
CA LEU A 279 17.01 14.53 -2.26
C LEU A 279 15.83 13.63 -2.65
N ILE A 280 14.65 13.85 -2.07
CA ILE A 280 13.44 13.08 -2.40
C ILE A 280 13.09 13.21 -3.88
N TYR A 281 13.19 14.39 -4.45
CA TYR A 281 12.92 14.61 -5.88
C TYR A 281 13.87 13.80 -6.76
N VAL A 282 15.17 13.82 -6.48
CA VAL A 282 16.14 13.02 -7.22
C VAL A 282 15.83 11.53 -7.11
N LEU A 283 15.59 11.02 -5.90
CA LEU A 283 15.28 9.61 -5.70
C LEU A 283 13.96 9.22 -6.37
N SER A 284 12.96 10.10 -6.37
CA SER A 284 11.66 9.87 -7.01
C SER A 284 11.79 9.82 -8.53
N VAL A 285 12.51 10.77 -9.15
CA VAL A 285 12.76 10.77 -10.60
C VAL A 285 13.57 9.55 -11.02
N MET A 286 14.59 9.17 -10.24
CA MET A 286 15.35 7.94 -10.48
C MET A 286 14.46 6.70 -10.38
N ALA A 287 13.58 6.63 -9.37
CA ALA A 287 12.62 5.54 -9.26
C ALA A 287 11.72 5.50 -10.51
N ILE A 288 11.14 6.62 -10.93
CA ILE A 288 10.23 6.69 -12.08
C ILE A 288 10.92 6.22 -13.37
N ILE A 289 12.06 6.79 -13.71
CA ILE A 289 12.73 6.54 -14.99
C ILE A 289 13.46 5.20 -14.99
N TYR A 290 14.34 4.99 -14.02
CA TYR A 290 15.20 3.80 -13.98
C TYR A 290 14.36 2.52 -13.82
N THR A 291 13.41 2.49 -12.87
CA THR A 291 12.66 1.25 -12.65
C THR A 291 11.65 0.96 -13.75
N SER A 292 11.15 1.99 -14.48
CA SER A 292 10.35 1.78 -15.68
C SER A 292 11.15 1.14 -16.82
N LEU A 293 12.40 1.57 -17.02
CA LEU A 293 13.32 0.94 -17.99
C LEU A 293 13.65 -0.50 -17.58
N VAL A 294 13.88 -0.75 -16.28
CA VAL A 294 14.08 -2.10 -15.76
C VAL A 294 12.82 -2.96 -15.94
N ALA A 295 11.63 -2.41 -15.71
CA ALA A 295 10.36 -3.11 -15.93
C ALA A 295 10.21 -3.56 -17.39
N LEU A 296 10.55 -2.70 -18.35
CA LEU A 296 10.47 -2.99 -19.79
C LEU A 296 11.34 -4.20 -20.21
N MET A 297 12.43 -4.44 -19.49
CA MET A 297 13.37 -5.54 -19.79
C MET A 297 13.08 -6.84 -19.03
N GLN A 298 11.99 -6.91 -18.26
CA GLN A 298 11.66 -8.11 -17.51
C GLN A 298 11.00 -9.18 -18.39
N GLU A 299 11.38 -10.42 -18.16
CA GLU A 299 10.81 -11.62 -18.78
C GLU A 299 9.72 -12.29 -17.93
N ASP A 300 9.65 -11.95 -16.63
CA ASP A 300 8.67 -12.43 -15.67
C ASP A 300 7.58 -11.36 -15.42
N MET A 301 6.31 -11.73 -15.59
CA MET A 301 5.16 -10.84 -15.40
C MET A 301 5.11 -10.20 -14.00
N LYS A 302 5.37 -10.99 -12.94
CA LYS A 302 5.36 -10.47 -11.57
C LYS A 302 6.49 -9.48 -11.32
N LYS A 303 7.69 -9.72 -11.89
CA LYS A 303 8.79 -8.76 -11.79
C LYS A 303 8.47 -7.45 -12.49
N LEU A 304 7.91 -7.51 -13.68
CA LEU A 304 7.51 -6.31 -14.43
C LEU A 304 6.54 -5.46 -13.62
N ILE A 305 5.47 -6.07 -13.09
CA ILE A 305 4.48 -5.36 -12.27
C ILE A 305 5.10 -4.85 -10.96
N ALA A 306 6.02 -5.58 -10.34
CA ALA A 306 6.70 -5.13 -9.13
C ALA A 306 7.57 -3.89 -9.39
N TYR A 307 8.35 -3.86 -10.48
CA TYR A 307 9.13 -2.68 -10.86
C TYR A 307 8.24 -1.50 -11.26
N SER A 308 7.10 -1.74 -11.92
CA SER A 308 6.13 -0.68 -12.19
C SER A 308 5.60 -0.05 -10.90
N SER A 309 5.41 -0.85 -9.85
CA SER A 309 4.99 -0.34 -8.53
C SER A 309 6.02 0.61 -7.91
N VAL A 310 7.32 0.33 -8.07
CA VAL A 310 8.39 1.23 -7.61
C VAL A 310 8.31 2.57 -8.36
N ALA A 311 8.09 2.55 -9.67
CA ALA A 311 7.94 3.77 -10.47
C ALA A 311 6.72 4.60 -10.02
N HIS A 312 5.56 3.97 -9.80
CA HIS A 312 4.36 4.67 -9.32
C HIS A 312 4.52 5.24 -7.92
N MET A 313 5.27 4.58 -7.04
CA MET A 313 5.60 5.14 -5.73
C MET A 313 6.53 6.35 -5.82
N GLY A 314 7.33 6.47 -6.88
CA GLY A 314 8.09 7.69 -7.19
C GLY A 314 7.20 8.92 -7.41
N PHE A 315 6.06 8.77 -8.11
CA PHE A 315 5.06 9.85 -8.23
C PHE A 315 4.46 10.22 -6.87
N VAL A 316 4.21 9.24 -6.03
CA VAL A 316 3.65 9.47 -4.69
C VAL A 316 4.62 10.27 -3.82
N THR A 317 5.89 9.85 -3.72
CA THR A 317 6.89 10.53 -2.90
C THR A 317 7.16 11.95 -3.38
N MET A 318 7.28 12.14 -4.70
CA MET A 318 7.42 13.46 -5.30
C MET A 318 6.23 14.38 -4.96
N GLY A 319 5.00 13.87 -5.08
CA GLY A 319 3.78 14.63 -4.79
C GLY A 319 3.64 15.01 -3.32
N ILE A 320 3.92 14.07 -2.40
CA ILE A 320 3.87 14.32 -0.95
C ILE A 320 4.85 15.43 -0.55
N PHE A 321 6.10 15.34 -0.98
CA PHE A 321 7.15 16.31 -0.62
C PHE A 321 7.11 17.62 -1.42
N ALA A 322 6.21 17.73 -2.43
CA ALA A 322 5.91 19.03 -3.03
C ALA A 322 5.28 20.02 -2.03
N GLY A 323 4.68 19.51 -0.96
CA GLY A 323 4.06 20.35 0.07
C GLY A 323 2.92 21.23 -0.46
N THR A 324 2.32 20.87 -1.58
CA THR A 324 1.17 21.52 -2.19
C THR A 324 -0.09 20.67 -1.98
N ILE A 325 -1.25 21.30 -1.90
CA ILE A 325 -2.53 20.59 -1.72
C ILE A 325 -2.73 19.55 -2.82
N GLN A 326 -2.47 19.90 -4.07
CA GLN A 326 -2.62 19.01 -5.22
C GLN A 326 -1.62 17.85 -5.15
N GLY A 327 -0.37 18.12 -4.77
CA GLY A 327 0.66 17.10 -4.65
C GLY A 327 0.36 16.07 -3.55
N VAL A 328 -0.01 16.56 -2.36
CA VAL A 328 -0.34 15.70 -1.21
C VAL A 328 -1.63 14.92 -1.44
N ALA A 329 -2.71 15.59 -1.89
CA ALA A 329 -3.97 14.91 -2.22
C ALA A 329 -3.79 13.90 -3.35
N GLY A 330 -3.02 14.26 -4.39
CA GLY A 330 -2.64 13.36 -5.48
C GLY A 330 -1.85 12.16 -4.99
N GLY A 331 -0.92 12.35 -4.05
CA GLY A 331 -0.15 11.28 -3.43
C GLY A 331 -1.04 10.28 -2.65
N VAL A 332 -1.98 10.78 -1.84
CA VAL A 332 -2.97 9.95 -1.14
C VAL A 332 -3.82 9.19 -2.15
N PHE A 333 -4.37 9.89 -3.15
CA PHE A 333 -5.22 9.27 -4.16
C PHE A 333 -4.46 8.22 -4.99
N GLN A 334 -3.21 8.52 -5.41
CA GLN A 334 -2.38 7.58 -6.16
C GLN A 334 -2.07 6.31 -5.37
N MET A 335 -1.87 6.41 -4.06
CA MET A 335 -1.69 5.24 -3.20
C MET A 335 -2.95 4.36 -3.20
N ILE A 336 -4.15 4.94 -3.12
CA ILE A 336 -5.42 4.20 -3.16
C ILE A 336 -5.61 3.56 -4.54
N SER A 337 -5.47 4.35 -5.61
CA SER A 337 -5.58 3.87 -7.00
C SER A 337 -4.61 2.74 -7.29
N HIS A 338 -3.32 2.94 -6.97
CA HIS A 338 -2.30 1.90 -7.16
C HIS A 338 -2.62 0.64 -6.34
N GLY A 339 -3.20 0.76 -5.13
CA GLY A 339 -3.63 -0.39 -4.34
C GLY A 339 -4.63 -1.26 -5.09
N ILE A 340 -5.63 -0.64 -5.71
CA ILE A 340 -6.66 -1.32 -6.51
C ILE A 340 -6.06 -1.90 -7.79
N VAL A 341 -5.37 -1.07 -8.58
CA VAL A 341 -4.87 -1.44 -9.92
C VAL A 341 -3.74 -2.47 -9.85
N SER A 342 -2.74 -2.25 -8.99
CA SER A 342 -1.62 -3.19 -8.84
C SER A 342 -2.07 -4.51 -8.20
N GLY A 343 -2.95 -4.45 -7.19
CA GLY A 343 -3.57 -5.65 -6.62
C GLY A 343 -4.31 -6.47 -7.68
N ALA A 344 -5.09 -5.80 -8.53
CA ALA A 344 -5.82 -6.45 -9.63
C ALA A 344 -4.87 -7.01 -10.71
N LEU A 345 -3.79 -6.33 -11.05
CA LEU A 345 -2.78 -6.86 -11.97
C LEU A 345 -2.13 -8.14 -11.45
N PHE A 346 -1.80 -8.20 -10.14
CA PHE A 346 -1.31 -9.44 -9.54
C PHE A 346 -2.36 -10.56 -9.53
N LEU A 347 -3.65 -10.24 -9.34
CA LEU A 347 -4.74 -11.21 -9.50
C LEU A 347 -4.82 -11.72 -10.93
N CYS A 348 -4.70 -10.86 -11.94
CA CYS A 348 -4.64 -11.25 -13.35
C CYS A 348 -3.49 -12.22 -13.63
N VAL A 349 -2.29 -11.94 -13.09
CA VAL A 349 -1.16 -12.88 -13.21
C VAL A 349 -1.49 -14.20 -12.50
N GLY A 350 -2.14 -14.16 -11.34
CA GLY A 350 -2.59 -15.36 -10.63
C GLY A 350 -3.52 -16.24 -11.46
N VAL A 351 -4.47 -15.64 -12.16
CA VAL A 351 -5.44 -16.37 -13.03
C VAL A 351 -4.73 -17.19 -14.10
N VAL A 352 -3.76 -16.63 -14.80
CA VAL A 352 -3.03 -17.37 -15.85
C VAL A 352 -2.00 -18.32 -15.26
N TYR A 353 -1.38 -17.95 -14.13
CA TYR A 353 -0.43 -18.81 -13.41
C TYR A 353 -1.08 -20.09 -12.88
N ASP A 354 -2.29 -20.01 -12.32
CA ASP A 354 -3.03 -21.18 -11.81
C ASP A 354 -3.33 -22.21 -12.91
N ARG A 355 -3.35 -21.78 -14.19
CA ARG A 355 -3.59 -22.64 -15.34
C ARG A 355 -2.32 -23.21 -15.98
N MET A 356 -1.28 -22.36 -16.05
CA MET A 356 -0.07 -22.66 -16.83
C MET A 356 1.16 -22.95 -15.98
N HIS A 357 1.12 -22.65 -14.67
CA HIS A 357 2.22 -22.79 -13.72
C HIS A 357 3.54 -22.12 -14.15
N THR A 358 3.45 -21.10 -15.02
CA THR A 358 4.60 -20.28 -15.45
C THR A 358 4.22 -18.80 -15.43
N ARG A 359 5.21 -17.94 -15.18
CA ARG A 359 5.09 -16.47 -15.19
C ARG A 359 5.87 -15.85 -16.34
N GLU A 360 6.55 -16.66 -17.14
CA GLU A 360 7.35 -16.18 -18.27
C GLU A 360 6.44 -15.58 -19.34
N ILE A 361 6.69 -14.33 -19.72
CA ILE A 361 5.91 -13.61 -20.73
C ILE A 361 5.96 -14.37 -22.07
N ALA A 362 7.11 -14.94 -22.40
CA ALA A 362 7.31 -15.72 -23.62
C ALA A 362 6.46 -16.99 -23.68
N ALA A 363 5.93 -17.50 -22.55
CA ALA A 363 5.05 -18.67 -22.52
C ALA A 363 3.63 -18.37 -23.03
N TYR A 364 3.25 -17.12 -23.17
CA TYR A 364 1.90 -16.69 -23.57
C TYR A 364 1.86 -16.12 -24.98
N GLY A 365 0.66 -15.83 -25.49
CA GLY A 365 0.35 -15.18 -26.76
C GLY A 365 -1.03 -15.59 -27.27
N GLY A 366 -1.78 -14.65 -27.85
CA GLY A 366 -3.11 -14.91 -28.45
C GLY A 366 -4.21 -15.28 -27.46
N LEU A 367 -4.08 -14.91 -26.17
CA LEU A 367 -5.06 -15.27 -25.15
C LEU A 367 -6.46 -14.69 -25.41
N VAL A 368 -6.56 -13.61 -26.18
CA VAL A 368 -7.87 -12.99 -26.50
C VAL A 368 -8.83 -13.97 -27.16
N ASP A 369 -8.34 -14.92 -27.95
CA ASP A 369 -9.16 -15.89 -28.66
C ASP A 369 -9.82 -16.92 -27.72
N ARG A 370 -9.25 -17.14 -26.53
CA ARG A 370 -9.71 -18.13 -25.55
C ARG A 370 -10.22 -17.51 -24.25
N MET A 371 -9.70 -16.33 -23.89
CA MET A 371 -9.98 -15.67 -22.63
C MET A 371 -10.40 -14.22 -22.84
N PRO A 372 -11.52 -13.94 -23.56
CA PRO A 372 -11.93 -12.56 -23.85
C PRO A 372 -12.32 -11.75 -22.61
N LEU A 373 -12.97 -12.35 -21.60
CA LEU A 373 -13.31 -11.66 -20.36
C LEU A 373 -12.06 -11.30 -19.55
N TYR A 374 -11.10 -12.21 -19.50
CA TYR A 374 -9.79 -11.94 -18.91
C TYR A 374 -9.06 -10.81 -19.62
N ALA A 375 -9.03 -10.86 -20.97
CA ALA A 375 -8.40 -9.82 -21.80
C ALA A 375 -9.01 -8.44 -21.54
N MET A 376 -10.34 -8.35 -21.43
CA MET A 376 -11.04 -7.10 -21.12
C MET A 376 -10.67 -6.55 -19.74
N ALA A 377 -10.72 -7.39 -18.69
CA ALA A 377 -10.36 -6.96 -17.34
C ALA A 377 -8.88 -6.53 -17.26
N PHE A 378 -7.97 -7.32 -17.85
CA PHE A 378 -6.55 -7.02 -17.88
C PHE A 378 -6.24 -5.72 -18.66
N MET A 379 -7.01 -5.42 -19.75
CA MET A 379 -6.88 -4.16 -20.47
C MET A 379 -7.20 -2.95 -19.60
N VAL A 380 -8.32 -2.99 -18.85
CA VAL A 380 -8.70 -1.88 -17.96
C VAL A 380 -7.60 -1.59 -16.94
N PHE A 381 -7.05 -2.62 -16.29
CA PHE A 381 -5.98 -2.42 -15.33
C PHE A 381 -4.66 -1.98 -15.98
N THR A 382 -4.36 -2.47 -17.18
CA THR A 382 -3.19 -2.02 -17.95
C THR A 382 -3.31 -0.55 -18.31
N LEU A 383 -4.47 -0.09 -18.79
CA LEU A 383 -4.71 1.31 -19.12
C LEU A 383 -4.70 2.20 -17.87
N ALA A 384 -5.21 1.71 -16.74
CA ALA A 384 -5.13 2.41 -15.47
C ALA A 384 -3.69 2.52 -14.95
N ASN A 385 -2.86 1.49 -15.16
CA ASN A 385 -1.44 1.50 -14.83
C ASN A 385 -0.63 2.47 -15.72
N VAL A 386 -1.09 2.73 -16.94
CA VAL A 386 -0.51 3.74 -17.84
C VAL A 386 -0.93 5.16 -17.46
N GLY A 387 -2.03 5.30 -16.71
CA GLY A 387 -2.62 6.61 -16.39
C GLY A 387 -3.50 7.16 -17.51
N LEU A 388 -4.32 6.30 -18.15
CA LEU A 388 -5.29 6.76 -19.15
C LEU A 388 -6.40 7.60 -18.49
N PRO A 389 -6.74 8.79 -19.01
CA PRO A 389 -7.89 9.56 -18.54
C PRO A 389 -9.18 8.72 -18.51
N GLY A 390 -9.98 8.85 -17.43
CA GLY A 390 -11.13 8.00 -17.16
C GLY A 390 -10.83 6.77 -16.31
N THR A 391 -9.57 6.56 -15.94
CA THR A 391 -9.16 5.54 -14.97
C THR A 391 -8.56 6.19 -13.72
N SER A 392 -8.59 5.47 -12.59
CA SER A 392 -8.12 6.00 -11.31
C SER A 392 -6.62 6.36 -11.29
N GLY A 393 -5.78 5.66 -12.07
CA GLY A 393 -4.33 5.94 -12.15
C GLY A 393 -4.02 7.34 -12.67
N PHE A 394 -4.78 7.81 -13.67
CA PHE A 394 -4.60 9.15 -14.22
C PHE A 394 -4.79 10.25 -13.17
N VAL A 395 -5.84 10.15 -12.36
CA VAL A 395 -6.17 11.20 -11.38
C VAL A 395 -5.02 11.43 -10.41
N GLY A 396 -4.50 10.35 -9.82
CA GLY A 396 -3.42 10.46 -8.84
C GLY A 396 -2.11 10.96 -9.43
N GLU A 397 -1.68 10.41 -10.57
CA GLU A 397 -0.43 10.82 -11.22
C GLU A 397 -0.49 12.26 -11.73
N PHE A 398 -1.61 12.64 -12.34
CA PHE A 398 -1.79 13.99 -12.85
C PHE A 398 -1.77 15.02 -11.72
N MET A 399 -2.43 14.75 -10.59
CA MET A 399 -2.43 15.63 -9.44
C MET A 399 -1.03 15.76 -8.81
N THR A 400 -0.27 14.67 -8.70
CA THR A 400 1.11 14.72 -8.18
C THR A 400 2.02 15.50 -9.11
N LEU A 401 1.89 15.33 -10.44
CA LEU A 401 2.65 16.10 -11.44
C LEU A 401 2.34 17.60 -11.35
N ILE A 402 1.06 18.00 -11.31
CA ILE A 402 0.67 19.41 -11.19
C ILE A 402 1.17 19.99 -9.87
N GLY A 403 1.01 19.26 -8.76
CA GLY A 403 1.47 19.70 -7.45
C GLY A 403 2.98 19.96 -7.43
N THR A 404 3.75 19.06 -8.04
CA THR A 404 5.20 19.18 -8.14
C THR A 404 5.63 20.27 -9.13
N PHE A 405 4.93 20.42 -10.26
CA PHE A 405 5.22 21.45 -11.25
C PHE A 405 5.19 22.87 -10.67
N LYS A 406 4.27 23.12 -9.72
CA LYS A 406 4.18 24.43 -9.03
C LYS A 406 5.42 24.76 -8.20
N VAL A 407 6.19 23.77 -7.77
CA VAL A 407 7.34 23.94 -6.87
C VAL A 407 8.65 23.67 -7.59
N SER A 408 8.70 22.66 -8.46
CA SER A 408 9.89 22.25 -9.19
C SER A 408 9.55 21.82 -10.61
N VAL A 409 9.67 22.73 -11.56
CA VAL A 409 9.45 22.46 -12.99
C VAL A 409 10.38 21.36 -13.51
N PRO A 410 11.70 21.35 -13.21
CA PRO A 410 12.58 20.29 -13.71
C PRO A 410 12.15 18.89 -13.23
N THR A 411 11.81 18.75 -11.95
CA THR A 411 11.35 17.48 -11.38
C THR A 411 10.11 16.97 -12.10
N ALA A 412 9.12 17.84 -12.31
CA ALA A 412 7.88 17.48 -13.00
C ALA A 412 8.13 17.09 -14.48
N VAL A 413 9.03 17.80 -15.18
CA VAL A 413 9.38 17.49 -16.58
C VAL A 413 10.02 16.09 -16.67
N PHE A 414 11.01 15.79 -15.83
CA PHE A 414 11.61 14.47 -15.82
C PHE A 414 10.62 13.38 -15.40
N ALA A 415 9.77 13.62 -14.39
CA ALA A 415 8.77 12.67 -13.97
C ALA A 415 7.71 12.38 -15.05
N THR A 416 7.36 13.37 -15.88
CA THR A 416 6.40 13.20 -16.99
C THR A 416 6.89 12.15 -18.00
N THR A 417 8.21 11.98 -18.20
CA THR A 417 8.74 10.91 -19.05
C THR A 417 8.34 9.52 -18.56
N GLY A 418 8.07 9.37 -17.25
CA GLY A 418 7.57 8.13 -16.67
C GLY A 418 6.22 7.70 -17.21
N VAL A 419 5.34 8.62 -17.60
CA VAL A 419 4.05 8.31 -18.22
C VAL A 419 4.26 7.63 -19.58
N ILE A 420 5.25 8.10 -20.36
CA ILE A 420 5.62 7.49 -21.64
C ILE A 420 6.20 6.09 -21.41
N LEU A 421 7.08 5.96 -20.43
CA LEU A 421 7.72 4.68 -20.09
C LEU A 421 6.71 3.67 -19.54
N SER A 422 5.73 4.12 -18.74
CA SER A 422 4.66 3.24 -18.24
C SER A 422 3.82 2.69 -19.36
N ALA A 423 3.48 3.52 -20.37
CA ALA A 423 2.81 3.07 -21.58
C ALA A 423 3.66 2.03 -22.34
N ALA A 424 4.96 2.26 -22.45
CA ALA A 424 5.85 1.36 -23.16
C ALA A 424 5.87 -0.04 -22.55
N TYR A 425 6.14 -0.20 -21.24
CA TYR A 425 6.22 -1.52 -20.63
C TYR A 425 4.85 -2.19 -20.46
N ALA A 426 3.80 -1.43 -20.11
CA ALA A 426 2.50 -2.00 -19.82
C ALA A 426 1.78 -2.47 -21.10
N LEU A 427 1.79 -1.67 -22.16
CA LEU A 427 1.21 -2.05 -23.46
C LEU A 427 2.04 -3.14 -24.15
N TRP A 428 3.37 -3.14 -23.97
CA TRP A 428 4.22 -4.23 -24.43
C TRP A 428 3.85 -5.56 -23.77
N LEU A 429 3.69 -5.57 -22.45
CA LEU A 429 3.25 -6.76 -21.69
C LEU A 429 1.90 -7.23 -22.18
N TYR A 430 0.91 -6.33 -22.25
CA TYR A 430 -0.44 -6.65 -22.71
C TYR A 430 -0.42 -7.26 -24.12
N ARG A 431 0.28 -6.61 -25.07
CA ARG A 431 0.41 -7.08 -26.44
C ARG A 431 1.01 -8.49 -26.51
N LYS A 432 2.04 -8.77 -25.70
CA LYS A 432 2.73 -10.07 -25.70
C LYS A 432 1.86 -11.20 -25.17
N ILE A 433 1.02 -10.94 -24.19
CA ILE A 433 0.20 -11.96 -23.54
C ILE A 433 -1.13 -12.15 -24.29
N ILE A 434 -1.79 -11.06 -24.63
CA ILE A 434 -3.17 -11.08 -25.09
C ILE A 434 -3.28 -11.21 -26.62
N PHE A 435 -2.46 -10.44 -27.35
CA PHE A 435 -2.48 -10.43 -28.80
C PHE A 435 -1.47 -11.39 -29.43
N GLY A 436 -1.57 -11.53 -30.74
CA GLY A 436 -0.76 -12.43 -31.55
C GLY A 436 -1.48 -13.74 -31.90
N ALA A 437 -0.83 -14.61 -32.66
CA ALA A 437 -1.40 -15.89 -33.04
C ALA A 437 -1.36 -16.90 -31.88
N LEU A 438 -2.47 -17.62 -31.68
CA LEU A 438 -2.57 -18.69 -30.68
C LEU A 438 -1.92 -19.98 -31.24
N VAL A 439 -0.58 -20.01 -31.25
CA VAL A 439 0.19 -21.12 -31.84
C VAL A 439 0.62 -22.17 -30.83
N LYS A 440 0.54 -21.89 -29.53
CA LYS A 440 1.04 -22.80 -28.50
C LYS A 440 -0.03 -23.81 -28.09
N PRO A 441 0.22 -25.12 -28.22
CA PRO A 441 -0.75 -26.19 -27.90
C PRO A 441 -1.29 -26.10 -26.47
N SER A 442 -0.44 -25.71 -25.51
CA SER A 442 -0.81 -25.54 -24.09
C SER A 442 -1.85 -24.46 -23.84
N LEU A 443 -1.95 -23.45 -24.72
CA LEU A 443 -2.92 -22.37 -24.60
C LEU A 443 -4.24 -22.66 -25.33
N MET A 444 -4.28 -23.64 -26.24
CA MET A 444 -5.48 -23.93 -27.04
C MET A 444 -6.65 -24.48 -26.19
N SER A 445 -6.36 -25.10 -25.04
CA SER A 445 -7.38 -25.63 -24.12
C SER A 445 -7.63 -24.76 -22.90
N ILE A 446 -7.00 -23.59 -22.81
CA ILE A 446 -7.13 -22.70 -21.66
C ILE A 446 -8.57 -22.17 -21.57
N LYS A 447 -9.14 -22.16 -20.36
CA LYS A 447 -10.52 -21.68 -20.11
C LYS A 447 -10.49 -20.24 -19.61
N ASP A 448 -11.48 -19.46 -19.99
CA ASP A 448 -11.68 -18.08 -19.52
C ASP A 448 -12.01 -18.02 -18.01
N LEU A 449 -12.28 -16.85 -17.49
CA LEU A 449 -12.56 -16.58 -16.09
C LEU A 449 -13.67 -17.49 -15.56
N THR A 450 -13.41 -18.11 -14.42
CA THR A 450 -14.46 -18.74 -13.61
C THR A 450 -15.29 -17.67 -12.89
N PHE A 451 -16.50 -18.01 -12.42
CA PHE A 451 -17.35 -17.10 -11.64
C PHE A 451 -16.58 -16.52 -10.43
N ARG A 452 -15.80 -17.32 -9.75
CA ARG A 452 -14.99 -16.91 -8.59
C ARG A 452 -13.94 -15.87 -8.97
N GLU A 453 -13.21 -16.08 -10.07
CA GLU A 453 -12.21 -15.13 -10.57
C GLU A 453 -12.87 -13.83 -11.07
N GLY A 454 -14.03 -13.95 -11.72
CA GLY A 454 -14.86 -12.79 -12.10
C GLY A 454 -15.28 -11.98 -10.87
N LEU A 455 -15.68 -12.64 -9.77
CA LEU A 455 -16.06 -11.99 -8.52
C LEU A 455 -14.89 -11.22 -7.88
N THR A 456 -13.65 -11.62 -8.12
CA THR A 456 -12.46 -10.88 -7.63
C THR A 456 -12.04 -9.75 -8.55
N LEU A 457 -12.17 -9.88 -9.88
CA LEU A 457 -11.67 -8.91 -10.84
C LEU A 457 -12.67 -7.81 -11.19
N PHE A 458 -13.94 -8.14 -11.47
CA PHE A 458 -14.91 -7.15 -11.94
C PHE A 458 -15.26 -6.04 -10.95
N PRO A 459 -15.37 -6.28 -9.64
CA PRO A 459 -15.51 -5.18 -8.68
C PRO A 459 -14.32 -4.22 -8.70
N LEU A 460 -13.09 -4.71 -8.88
CA LEU A 460 -11.90 -3.88 -9.01
C LEU A 460 -11.89 -3.11 -10.33
N VAL A 461 -12.38 -3.70 -11.44
CA VAL A 461 -12.62 -2.98 -12.72
C VAL A 461 -13.59 -1.82 -12.48
N ALA A 462 -14.71 -2.09 -11.82
CA ALA A 462 -15.73 -1.08 -11.53
C ALA A 462 -15.16 0.07 -10.67
N LEU A 463 -14.40 -0.25 -9.61
CA LEU A 463 -13.75 0.76 -8.76
C LEU A 463 -12.68 1.57 -9.52
N THR A 464 -11.91 0.93 -10.39
CA THR A 464 -10.90 1.60 -11.23
C THR A 464 -11.52 2.64 -12.15
N LEU A 465 -12.63 2.32 -12.78
CA LEU A 465 -13.38 3.24 -13.66
C LEU A 465 -14.14 4.28 -12.84
N LEU A 466 -14.81 3.87 -11.76
CA LEU A 466 -15.54 4.78 -10.88
C LEU A 466 -14.64 5.90 -10.36
N PHE A 467 -13.50 5.56 -9.78
CA PHE A 467 -12.56 6.56 -9.24
C PHE A 467 -11.80 7.32 -10.33
N GLY A 468 -11.78 6.82 -11.56
CA GLY A 468 -11.26 7.55 -12.71
C GLY A 468 -12.22 8.62 -13.25
N ILE A 469 -13.53 8.37 -13.16
CA ILE A 469 -14.59 9.28 -13.64
C ILE A 469 -15.08 10.19 -12.49
N TYR A 470 -15.22 9.63 -11.30
CA TYR A 470 -15.71 10.32 -10.11
C TYR A 470 -14.77 10.11 -8.91
N PRO A 471 -13.64 10.86 -8.83
CA PRO A 471 -12.64 10.73 -7.77
C PRO A 471 -13.07 11.36 -6.44
N ASN A 472 -14.12 12.18 -6.45
CA ASN A 472 -14.57 13.00 -5.31
C ASN A 472 -14.71 12.24 -3.98
N PRO A 473 -15.24 11.00 -3.91
CA PRO A 473 -15.39 10.32 -2.63
C PRO A 473 -14.09 10.17 -1.84
N VAL A 474 -12.97 9.94 -2.52
CA VAL A 474 -11.64 9.85 -1.88
C VAL A 474 -11.04 11.22 -1.62
N LEU A 475 -11.19 12.15 -2.58
CA LEU A 475 -10.62 13.50 -2.48
C LEU A 475 -11.31 14.33 -1.39
N GLU A 476 -12.64 14.31 -1.33
CA GLU A 476 -13.42 15.03 -0.31
C GLU A 476 -13.19 14.47 1.09
N MET A 477 -13.09 13.13 1.23
CA MET A 477 -12.78 12.49 2.50
C MET A 477 -11.44 12.96 3.08
N SER A 478 -10.43 13.17 2.24
CA SER A 478 -9.08 13.58 2.66
C SER A 478 -8.87 15.10 2.67
N ALA A 479 -9.77 15.90 2.11
CA ALA A 479 -9.55 17.31 1.81
C ALA A 479 -9.17 18.14 3.04
N ALA A 480 -9.94 18.06 4.13
CA ALA A 480 -9.70 18.85 5.35
C ALA A 480 -8.36 18.49 6.01
N SER A 481 -8.07 17.18 6.15
CA SER A 481 -6.82 16.70 6.75
C SER A 481 -5.58 17.07 5.89
N VAL A 482 -5.69 16.97 4.55
CA VAL A 482 -4.63 17.39 3.62
C VAL A 482 -4.40 18.89 3.69
N GLN A 483 -5.48 19.69 3.71
CA GLN A 483 -5.38 21.16 3.82
C GLN A 483 -4.69 21.57 5.11
N GLN A 484 -5.05 20.96 6.25
CA GLN A 484 -4.43 21.23 7.54
C GLN A 484 -2.95 20.84 7.53
N LEU A 485 -2.61 19.66 7.02
CA LEU A 485 -1.21 19.18 6.92
C LEU A 485 -0.36 20.17 6.10
N VAL A 486 -0.83 20.57 4.92
CA VAL A 486 -0.11 21.49 4.04
C VAL A 486 0.01 22.88 4.66
N ASN A 487 -1.04 23.39 5.32
CA ASN A 487 -1.01 24.68 6.00
C ASN A 487 0.02 24.69 7.15
N ASN A 488 0.02 23.64 7.99
CA ASN A 488 0.98 23.52 9.08
C ASN A 488 2.43 23.44 8.57
N TYR A 489 2.66 22.64 7.55
CA TYR A 489 3.97 22.52 6.89
C TYR A 489 4.44 23.86 6.29
N SER A 490 3.60 24.53 5.52
CA SER A 490 3.93 25.80 4.87
C SER A 490 4.19 26.92 5.88
N THR A 491 3.44 26.97 6.96
CA THR A 491 3.62 27.93 8.05
C THR A 491 4.98 27.74 8.73
N ALA A 492 5.35 26.51 9.05
CA ALA A 492 6.64 26.19 9.67
C ALA A 492 7.82 26.57 8.75
N VAL A 493 7.73 26.24 7.46
CA VAL A 493 8.77 26.58 6.47
C VAL A 493 8.89 28.09 6.26
N THR A 494 7.76 28.81 6.21
CA THR A 494 7.76 30.27 6.04
C THR A 494 8.36 30.96 7.26
N ALA A 495 8.03 30.54 8.48
CA ALA A 495 8.61 31.07 9.70
C ALA A 495 10.15 30.89 9.72
N MET A 496 10.65 29.72 9.28
CA MET A 496 12.09 29.48 9.16
C MET A 496 12.76 30.44 8.16
N LYS A 497 12.18 30.60 6.97
CA LYS A 497 12.72 31.51 5.93
C LYS A 497 12.77 32.96 6.40
N THR A 498 11.72 33.40 7.08
CA THR A 498 11.66 34.76 7.64
C THR A 498 12.73 34.96 8.71
N ALA A 499 12.91 34.00 9.62
CA ALA A 499 13.97 34.05 10.64
C ALA A 499 15.38 34.09 10.03
N ALA A 500 15.62 33.37 8.93
CA ALA A 500 16.89 33.38 8.23
C ALA A 500 17.18 34.71 7.46
N LEU A 501 16.15 35.46 7.09
CA LEU A 501 16.29 36.78 6.45
C LEU A 501 16.55 37.89 7.43
N LEU A 502 16.24 37.68 8.74
CA LEU A 502 16.46 38.64 9.81
C LEU A 502 17.82 38.50 10.52
N GLN A 503 18.56 37.48 10.20
CA GLN A 503 19.95 37.22 10.61
C GLN A 503 20.94 37.69 9.54
#